data_a40c9eb8509299dde2a7940196f7c7eb
#
_entry.id   a40c9eb8509299dde2a7940196f7c7eb
#
_cell.length_a   1.000
_cell.length_b   1.000
_cell.length_c   1.000
_cell.angle_alpha   90.00
_cell.angle_beta   90.00
_cell.angle_gamma   90.00
#
_symmetry.space_group_name_H-M   'P 1'
#
loop_
_entity.id
_entity.type
_entity.pdbx_description
1 polymer ?
#
loop_
_entity_poly.entity_id
_entity_poly.type
_entity_poly.pdbx_seq_one_letter_code
_entity_poly.pdbx_strand_id
1 'polypeptide(L)'
;MAIKVGINGFGRIGRNVMRTCLGTDDIDFVAVNDLTDTKTLAHLLKYDSVMGNLHQEITAEGDTISVEGDSFKVFSEKDPAKIDWASVGAEIVIESTGRFTNAEDAAKHLGSTVKKVIISAPAKGEDVTIVLGVNDDMYDAAKHNIISNASCTTNCLAPVAKVIHETFGIKNALMNTIHSYTNDQQLLDLPHKDLRRARAAALSMIPTSTGAAKAVALVIPELKGKFDGISVRVPTPNVSLVDVVMNVEKETSTEEVNRVLKNAANEELKGILAFSEEPLVSIDFKGNSNSSIVDAENTKVIGGTCVKILAWYDNEWGYSCRVRDLVKFIAEKGL
;
A
#
# COMPACT_ATOMS: atom_id res chain seq x y z
N MET A 1 11.12 -19.88 -12.28
CA MET A 1 9.86 -19.77 -13.04
C MET A 1 9.12 -18.55 -12.48
N ALA A 2 8.45 -17.79 -13.33
CA ALA A 2 7.61 -16.68 -12.86
C ALA A 2 6.51 -17.21 -11.93
N ILE A 3 6.21 -16.47 -10.87
CA ILE A 3 5.11 -16.77 -9.96
C ILE A 3 3.78 -16.38 -10.61
N LYS A 4 2.81 -17.31 -10.65
CA LYS A 4 1.50 -17.07 -11.26
C LYS A 4 0.55 -16.37 -10.31
N VAL A 5 0.12 -15.18 -10.69
CA VAL A 5 -0.66 -14.28 -9.83
C VAL A 5 -2.03 -13.99 -10.45
N GLY A 6 -3.08 -14.12 -9.63
CA GLY A 6 -4.42 -13.60 -9.92
C GLY A 6 -4.66 -12.29 -9.18
N ILE A 7 -5.46 -11.39 -9.77
CA ILE A 7 -5.90 -10.15 -9.11
C ILE A 7 -7.41 -10.15 -9.01
N ASN A 8 -7.96 -10.09 -7.79
CA ASN A 8 -9.38 -9.85 -7.56
C ASN A 8 -9.61 -8.36 -7.29
N GLY A 9 -10.33 -7.68 -8.18
CA GLY A 9 -10.50 -6.22 -8.17
C GLY A 9 -9.47 -5.50 -9.03
N PHE A 10 -9.81 -5.24 -10.29
CA PHE A 10 -8.93 -4.55 -11.23
C PHE A 10 -9.16 -3.03 -11.23
N GLY A 11 -9.30 -2.50 -9.99
CA GLY A 11 -9.41 -1.06 -9.69
C GLY A 11 -8.06 -0.34 -9.78
N ARG A 12 -7.96 0.81 -9.08
CA ARG A 12 -6.71 1.63 -9.06
C ARG A 12 -5.50 0.80 -8.64
N ILE A 13 -5.58 0.12 -7.48
CA ILE A 13 -4.44 -0.65 -6.94
C ILE A 13 -4.14 -1.87 -7.80
N GLY A 14 -5.14 -2.68 -8.17
CA GLY A 14 -4.92 -3.86 -9.00
C GLY A 14 -4.23 -3.53 -10.34
N ARG A 15 -4.68 -2.45 -11.03
CA ARG A 15 -4.02 -1.99 -12.26
C ARG A 15 -2.62 -1.44 -12.01
N ASN A 16 -2.40 -0.68 -10.95
CA ASN A 16 -1.08 -0.15 -10.65
C ASN A 16 -0.11 -1.27 -10.26
N VAL A 17 -0.53 -2.28 -9.51
CA VAL A 17 0.31 -3.47 -9.23
C VAL A 17 0.76 -4.11 -10.55
N MET A 18 -0.15 -4.38 -11.48
CA MET A 18 0.21 -4.91 -12.81
C MET A 18 1.19 -3.96 -13.55
N ARG A 19 0.92 -2.65 -13.54
CA ARG A 19 1.81 -1.66 -14.19
C ARG A 19 3.21 -1.64 -13.59
N THR A 20 3.38 -1.90 -12.28
CA THR A 20 4.71 -1.95 -11.64
C THR A 20 5.54 -3.16 -12.06
N CYS A 21 4.91 -4.16 -12.69
CA CYS A 21 5.55 -5.40 -13.16
C CYS A 21 5.81 -5.42 -14.67
N LEU A 22 5.32 -4.42 -15.43
CA LEU A 22 5.54 -4.39 -16.88
C LEU A 22 7.05 -4.34 -17.18
N GLY A 23 7.50 -5.28 -18.03
CA GLY A 23 8.92 -5.44 -18.39
C GLY A 23 9.75 -6.22 -17.37
N THR A 24 9.12 -6.94 -16.43
CA THR A 24 9.79 -7.90 -15.53
C THR A 24 9.24 -9.31 -15.78
N ASP A 25 10.08 -10.34 -15.61
CA ASP A 25 9.74 -11.73 -15.93
C ASP A 25 9.53 -12.60 -14.67
N ASP A 26 9.46 -11.98 -13.49
CA ASP A 26 9.39 -12.69 -12.21
C ASP A 26 7.95 -12.90 -11.71
N ILE A 27 6.98 -12.13 -12.22
CA ILE A 27 5.56 -12.27 -11.94
C ILE A 27 4.78 -12.44 -13.26
N ASP A 28 3.98 -13.50 -13.33
CA ASP A 28 3.06 -13.79 -14.44
C ASP A 28 1.62 -13.55 -13.97
N PHE A 29 0.99 -12.48 -14.45
CA PHE A 29 -0.42 -12.23 -14.19
C PHE A 29 -1.30 -13.10 -15.11
N VAL A 30 -1.79 -14.20 -14.59
CA VAL A 30 -2.55 -15.18 -15.36
C VAL A 30 -4.04 -14.83 -15.52
N ALA A 31 -4.60 -14.09 -14.57
CA ALA A 31 -5.99 -13.59 -14.66
C ALA A 31 -6.26 -12.42 -13.73
N VAL A 32 -7.31 -11.67 -14.07
CA VAL A 32 -7.94 -10.68 -13.19
C VAL A 32 -9.43 -11.01 -13.05
N ASN A 33 -10.04 -10.61 -11.93
CA ASN A 33 -11.50 -10.67 -11.76
C ASN A 33 -12.02 -9.27 -11.48
N ASP A 34 -13.01 -8.83 -12.26
CA ASP A 34 -13.73 -7.56 -12.01
C ASP A 34 -15.14 -7.68 -12.61
N LEU A 35 -16.09 -6.89 -12.11
CA LEU A 35 -17.47 -6.90 -12.60
C LEU A 35 -17.68 -6.03 -13.84
N THR A 36 -16.64 -5.30 -14.23
CA THR A 36 -16.60 -4.44 -15.41
C THR A 36 -16.22 -5.26 -16.64
N ASP A 37 -16.71 -4.89 -17.81
CA ASP A 37 -16.39 -5.56 -19.05
C ASP A 37 -14.91 -5.44 -19.47
N THR A 38 -14.40 -6.44 -20.18
CA THR A 38 -13.00 -6.57 -20.58
C THR A 38 -12.47 -5.36 -21.36
N LYS A 39 -13.27 -4.76 -22.26
CA LYS A 39 -12.84 -3.61 -23.06
C LYS A 39 -12.64 -2.36 -22.19
N THR A 40 -13.55 -2.13 -21.25
CA THR A 40 -13.43 -1.03 -20.27
C THR A 40 -12.21 -1.23 -19.37
N LEU A 41 -11.95 -2.45 -18.91
CA LEU A 41 -10.76 -2.75 -18.09
C LEU A 41 -9.46 -2.51 -18.87
N ALA A 42 -9.37 -2.97 -20.13
CA ALA A 42 -8.22 -2.70 -21.00
C ALA A 42 -8.02 -1.20 -21.25
N HIS A 43 -9.11 -0.46 -21.48
CA HIS A 43 -9.06 0.99 -21.64
C HIS A 43 -8.50 1.68 -20.39
N LEU A 44 -9.01 1.32 -19.22
CA LEU A 44 -8.56 1.89 -17.94
C LEU A 44 -7.14 1.42 -17.51
N LEU A 45 -6.68 0.27 -18.01
CA LEU A 45 -5.29 -0.13 -17.86
C LEU A 45 -4.37 0.77 -18.69
N LYS A 46 -4.78 1.09 -19.93
CA LYS A 46 -3.99 1.92 -20.86
C LYS A 46 -3.98 3.38 -20.46
N TYR A 47 -5.14 3.95 -20.15
CA TYR A 47 -5.31 5.38 -19.91
C TYR A 47 -5.57 5.65 -18.43
N ASP A 48 -4.67 6.36 -17.80
CA ASP A 48 -4.74 6.71 -16.39
C ASP A 48 -4.48 8.20 -16.18
N SER A 49 -5.47 8.90 -15.62
CA SER A 49 -5.42 10.35 -15.43
C SER A 49 -4.35 10.78 -14.42
N VAL A 50 -3.95 9.90 -13.51
CA VAL A 50 -2.98 10.17 -12.45
C VAL A 50 -1.59 9.67 -12.86
N MET A 51 -1.48 8.39 -13.24
CA MET A 51 -0.20 7.74 -13.56
C MET A 51 0.25 7.95 -15.01
N GLY A 52 -0.62 8.50 -15.86
CA GLY A 52 -0.34 8.67 -17.28
C GLY A 52 -0.65 7.42 -18.10
N ASN A 53 -0.54 7.57 -19.41
CA ASN A 53 -0.90 6.53 -20.37
C ASN A 53 0.22 5.51 -20.52
N LEU A 54 -0.13 4.25 -20.66
CA LEU A 54 0.82 3.22 -21.11
C LEU A 54 1.04 3.34 -22.62
N HIS A 55 2.30 3.21 -23.03
CA HIS A 55 2.69 3.23 -24.44
C HIS A 55 2.61 1.85 -25.10
N GLN A 56 2.52 0.80 -24.29
CA GLN A 56 2.38 -0.58 -24.72
C GLN A 56 1.12 -0.79 -25.55
N GLU A 57 1.17 -1.72 -26.48
CA GLU A 57 -0.01 -2.18 -27.17
C GLU A 57 -0.89 -2.98 -26.19
N ILE A 58 -2.14 -2.55 -26.05
CA ILE A 58 -3.12 -3.24 -25.19
C ILE A 58 -4.33 -3.55 -26.04
N THR A 59 -4.66 -4.84 -26.12
CA THR A 59 -5.83 -5.35 -26.84
C THR A 59 -6.77 -6.08 -25.89
N ALA A 60 -8.04 -6.16 -26.28
CA ALA A 60 -9.08 -6.88 -25.54
C ALA A 60 -9.94 -7.68 -26.51
N GLU A 61 -10.00 -8.99 -26.34
CA GLU A 61 -10.78 -9.90 -27.17
C GLU A 61 -11.47 -10.95 -26.28
N GLY A 62 -12.81 -11.02 -26.38
CA GLY A 62 -13.60 -11.92 -25.54
C GLY A 62 -13.40 -11.63 -24.04
N ASP A 63 -12.93 -12.61 -23.31
CA ASP A 63 -12.59 -12.55 -21.88
C ASP A 63 -11.07 -12.44 -21.64
N THR A 64 -10.32 -11.91 -22.59
CA THR A 64 -8.86 -11.83 -22.53
C THR A 64 -8.38 -10.41 -22.79
N ILE A 65 -7.40 -9.96 -22.01
CA ILE A 65 -6.63 -8.74 -22.27
C ILE A 65 -5.19 -9.15 -22.55
N SER A 66 -4.57 -8.52 -23.56
CA SER A 66 -3.16 -8.71 -23.88
C SER A 66 -2.42 -7.40 -23.80
N VAL A 67 -1.21 -7.43 -23.24
CA VAL A 67 -0.26 -6.32 -23.16
C VAL A 67 1.04 -6.76 -23.82
N GLU A 68 1.41 -6.14 -24.96
CA GLU A 68 2.62 -6.52 -25.75
C GLU A 68 2.70 -8.01 -26.10
N GLY A 69 1.54 -8.67 -26.24
CA GLY A 69 1.45 -10.09 -26.54
C GLY A 69 1.28 -11.02 -25.33
N ASP A 70 1.60 -10.57 -24.14
CA ASP A 70 1.33 -11.31 -22.90
C ASP A 70 -0.14 -11.18 -22.52
N SER A 71 -0.82 -12.30 -22.38
CA SER A 71 -2.27 -12.35 -22.23
C SER A 71 -2.70 -12.88 -20.87
N PHE A 72 -3.73 -12.30 -20.30
CA PHE A 72 -4.36 -12.76 -19.07
C PHE A 72 -5.89 -12.81 -19.22
N LYS A 73 -6.48 -13.74 -18.48
CA LYS A 73 -7.93 -13.95 -18.51
C LYS A 73 -8.65 -12.92 -17.62
N VAL A 74 -9.86 -12.55 -18.03
CA VAL A 74 -10.77 -11.69 -17.26
C VAL A 74 -11.96 -12.52 -16.78
N PHE A 75 -12.07 -12.72 -15.48
CA PHE A 75 -13.27 -13.28 -14.86
C PHE A 75 -14.23 -12.16 -14.45
N SER A 76 -15.51 -12.49 -14.29
CA SER A 76 -16.56 -11.55 -13.86
C SER A 76 -17.44 -12.17 -12.78
N GLU A 77 -16.82 -12.61 -11.69
CA GLU A 77 -17.48 -13.31 -10.59
C GLU A 77 -17.64 -12.41 -9.37
N LYS A 78 -18.86 -12.38 -8.79
CA LYS A 78 -19.15 -11.61 -7.56
C LYS A 78 -18.66 -12.31 -6.30
N ASP A 79 -18.71 -13.64 -6.31
CA ASP A 79 -18.36 -14.49 -5.18
C ASP A 79 -16.94 -15.01 -5.36
N PRO A 80 -16.00 -14.68 -4.48
CA PRO A 80 -14.61 -15.14 -4.56
C PRO A 80 -14.47 -16.66 -4.69
N ALA A 81 -15.37 -17.42 -4.06
CA ALA A 81 -15.37 -18.89 -4.11
C ALA A 81 -15.68 -19.47 -5.50
N LYS A 82 -16.21 -18.67 -6.42
CA LYS A 82 -16.60 -19.10 -7.78
C LYS A 82 -15.58 -18.71 -8.84
N ILE A 83 -14.54 -17.97 -8.47
CA ILE A 83 -13.49 -17.62 -9.42
C ILE A 83 -12.61 -18.84 -9.65
N ASP A 84 -12.55 -19.32 -10.90
CA ASP A 84 -11.78 -20.52 -11.26
C ASP A 84 -10.29 -20.21 -11.45
N TRP A 85 -9.62 -19.86 -10.36
CA TRP A 85 -8.17 -19.63 -10.35
C TRP A 85 -7.36 -20.85 -10.77
N ALA A 86 -7.92 -22.05 -10.55
CA ALA A 86 -7.26 -23.30 -10.90
C ALA A 86 -7.11 -23.47 -12.42
N SER A 87 -8.10 -23.03 -13.22
CA SER A 87 -8.06 -23.13 -14.68
C SER A 87 -6.91 -22.33 -15.31
N VAL A 88 -6.41 -21.32 -14.62
CA VAL A 88 -5.29 -20.48 -15.06
C VAL A 88 -4.01 -20.75 -14.26
N GLY A 89 -4.08 -21.63 -13.26
CA GLY A 89 -2.94 -22.04 -12.43
C GLY A 89 -2.41 -20.95 -11.52
N ALA A 90 -3.24 -20.00 -11.08
CA ALA A 90 -2.82 -18.95 -10.12
C ALA A 90 -2.36 -19.57 -8.80
N GLU A 91 -1.23 -19.09 -8.28
CA GLU A 91 -0.61 -19.59 -7.04
C GLU A 91 -0.76 -18.59 -5.89
N ILE A 92 -0.75 -17.29 -6.21
CA ILE A 92 -1.04 -16.18 -5.28
C ILE A 92 -2.22 -15.38 -5.84
N VAL A 93 -3.12 -14.95 -4.96
CA VAL A 93 -4.18 -14.00 -5.33
C VAL A 93 -3.98 -12.70 -4.56
N ILE A 94 -4.00 -11.59 -5.29
CA ILE A 94 -4.05 -10.25 -4.71
C ILE A 94 -5.51 -9.84 -4.61
N GLU A 95 -6.01 -9.70 -3.37
CA GLU A 95 -7.35 -9.19 -3.08
C GLU A 95 -7.30 -7.67 -2.99
N SER A 96 -7.77 -6.99 -4.02
CA SER A 96 -7.74 -5.53 -4.17
C SER A 96 -9.09 -4.88 -4.46
N THR A 97 -10.19 -5.59 -4.17
CA THR A 97 -11.55 -5.03 -4.30
C THR A 97 -11.89 -4.01 -3.20
N GLY A 98 -11.19 -4.06 -2.05
CA GLY A 98 -11.51 -3.33 -0.84
C GLY A 98 -12.78 -3.82 -0.13
N ARG A 99 -13.38 -4.93 -0.58
CA ARG A 99 -14.61 -5.52 -0.02
C ARG A 99 -14.33 -6.71 0.87
N PHE A 100 -13.43 -7.59 0.47
CA PHE A 100 -13.12 -8.84 1.18
C PHE A 100 -11.87 -8.66 2.05
N THR A 101 -11.98 -7.75 3.02
CA THR A 101 -10.86 -7.37 3.91
C THR A 101 -10.83 -8.16 5.21
N ASN A 102 -11.72 -9.13 5.40
CA ASN A 102 -11.61 -10.08 6.50
C ASN A 102 -11.06 -11.42 5.98
N ALA A 103 -10.35 -12.15 6.84
CA ALA A 103 -9.69 -13.39 6.47
C ALA A 103 -10.68 -14.48 6.01
N GLU A 104 -11.88 -14.55 6.58
CA GLU A 104 -12.90 -15.54 6.23
C GLU A 104 -13.36 -15.38 4.77
N ASP A 105 -13.55 -14.13 4.32
CA ASP A 105 -13.90 -13.87 2.93
C ASP A 105 -12.72 -14.03 1.98
N ALA A 106 -11.53 -13.57 2.37
CA ALA A 106 -10.32 -13.71 1.58
C ALA A 106 -9.90 -15.17 1.41
N ALA A 107 -10.12 -16.02 2.43
CA ALA A 107 -9.85 -17.45 2.37
C ALA A 107 -10.64 -18.19 1.28
N LYS A 108 -11.73 -17.63 0.78
CA LYS A 108 -12.50 -18.20 -0.34
C LYS A 108 -11.71 -18.26 -1.65
N HIS A 109 -10.61 -17.52 -1.77
CA HIS A 109 -9.69 -17.63 -2.90
C HIS A 109 -8.76 -18.84 -2.80
N LEU A 110 -8.51 -19.37 -1.59
CA LEU A 110 -7.64 -20.52 -1.40
C LEU A 110 -8.24 -21.77 -2.04
N GLY A 111 -7.40 -22.57 -2.67
CA GLY A 111 -7.85 -23.77 -3.36
C GLY A 111 -6.71 -24.63 -3.89
N SER A 112 -6.96 -25.46 -4.88
CA SER A 112 -6.01 -26.45 -5.39
C SER A 112 -4.69 -25.83 -5.86
N THR A 113 -4.70 -24.68 -6.50
CA THR A 113 -3.52 -23.98 -7.00
C THR A 113 -3.16 -22.76 -6.12
N VAL A 114 -4.13 -22.00 -5.65
CA VAL A 114 -3.90 -20.79 -4.83
C VAL A 114 -3.46 -21.19 -3.43
N LYS A 115 -2.23 -20.82 -3.07
CA LYS A 115 -1.61 -21.09 -1.77
C LYS A 115 -1.65 -19.90 -0.83
N LYS A 116 -1.58 -18.68 -1.38
CA LYS A 116 -1.50 -17.44 -0.59
C LYS A 116 -2.46 -16.40 -1.15
N VAL A 117 -3.02 -15.61 -0.22
CA VAL A 117 -3.84 -14.44 -0.56
C VAL A 117 -3.23 -13.21 0.11
N ILE A 118 -2.96 -12.18 -0.68
CA ILE A 118 -2.49 -10.88 -0.20
C ILE A 118 -3.63 -9.89 -0.25
N ILE A 119 -4.08 -9.42 0.92
CA ILE A 119 -5.09 -8.37 1.02
C ILE A 119 -4.39 -7.01 0.91
N SER A 120 -4.71 -6.24 -0.12
CA SER A 120 -4.15 -4.91 -0.37
C SER A 120 -4.84 -3.80 0.46
N ALA A 121 -5.13 -4.09 1.71
CA ALA A 121 -5.77 -3.19 2.67
C ALA A 121 -5.51 -3.69 4.10
N PRO A 122 -5.74 -2.86 5.13
CA PRO A 122 -5.83 -3.36 6.51
C PRO A 122 -6.91 -4.44 6.61
N ALA A 123 -6.57 -5.57 7.21
CA ALA A 123 -7.45 -6.73 7.28
C ALA A 123 -7.99 -6.96 8.70
N LYS A 124 -8.82 -8.01 8.85
CA LYS A 124 -9.32 -8.51 10.13
C LYS A 124 -9.24 -10.02 10.14
N GLY A 125 -8.58 -10.57 11.17
CA GLY A 125 -8.44 -12.01 11.33
C GLY A 125 -7.46 -12.65 10.36
N GLU A 126 -6.66 -11.85 9.66
CA GLU A 126 -5.55 -12.31 8.83
C GLU A 126 -4.51 -13.08 9.64
N ASP A 127 -3.77 -13.97 9.00
CA ASP A 127 -2.73 -14.74 9.66
C ASP A 127 -1.55 -13.84 10.08
N VAL A 128 -1.22 -12.86 9.24
CA VAL A 128 -0.17 -11.88 9.51
C VAL A 128 -0.37 -10.59 8.71
N THR A 129 -0.02 -9.47 9.31
CA THR A 129 0.16 -8.19 8.59
C THR A 129 1.65 -7.95 8.38
N ILE A 130 2.08 -7.75 7.14
CA ILE A 130 3.48 -7.51 6.77
C ILE A 130 3.64 -6.12 6.19
N VAL A 131 4.62 -5.39 6.72
CA VAL A 131 5.18 -4.18 6.14
C VAL A 131 6.65 -4.45 5.86
N LEU A 132 7.00 -4.58 4.59
CA LEU A 132 8.36 -4.92 4.18
C LEU A 132 9.38 -3.90 4.71
N GLY A 133 10.53 -4.41 5.18
CA GLY A 133 11.57 -3.66 5.86
C GLY A 133 11.29 -3.42 7.35
N VAL A 134 10.10 -3.79 7.84
CA VAL A 134 9.74 -3.58 9.26
C VAL A 134 9.64 -4.90 10.03
N ASN A 135 8.85 -5.85 9.53
CA ASN A 135 8.56 -7.11 10.21
C ASN A 135 8.54 -8.32 9.27
N ASP A 136 9.41 -8.32 8.27
CA ASP A 136 9.51 -9.40 7.26
C ASP A 136 9.78 -10.76 7.89
N ASP A 137 10.50 -10.78 9.00
CA ASP A 137 10.85 -11.96 9.79
C ASP A 137 9.66 -12.63 10.47
N MET A 138 8.53 -11.94 10.59
CA MET A 138 7.30 -12.54 11.12
C MET A 138 6.62 -13.49 10.11
N TYR A 139 7.00 -13.47 8.82
CA TYR A 139 6.39 -14.35 7.83
C TYR A 139 6.82 -15.81 8.03
N ASP A 140 5.84 -16.69 8.15
CA ASP A 140 6.01 -18.15 8.21
C ASP A 140 5.21 -18.79 7.07
N ALA A 141 5.91 -19.30 6.05
CA ALA A 141 5.30 -19.88 4.85
C ALA A 141 4.35 -21.05 5.16
N ALA A 142 4.63 -21.82 6.22
CA ALA A 142 3.80 -22.98 6.59
C ALA A 142 2.50 -22.59 7.31
N LYS A 143 2.41 -21.40 7.88
CA LYS A 143 1.28 -20.96 8.71
C LYS A 143 0.46 -19.83 8.11
N HIS A 144 1.10 -18.93 7.40
CA HIS A 144 0.47 -17.69 6.93
C HIS A 144 0.01 -17.82 5.48
N ASN A 145 -1.28 -17.97 5.29
CA ASN A 145 -1.91 -18.08 3.97
C ASN A 145 -2.72 -16.82 3.60
N ILE A 146 -3.22 -16.09 4.60
CA ILE A 146 -3.93 -14.82 4.42
C ILE A 146 -3.07 -13.70 4.99
N ILE A 147 -2.46 -12.92 4.11
CA ILE A 147 -1.49 -11.87 4.46
C ILE A 147 -2.07 -10.51 4.17
N SER A 148 -2.03 -9.58 5.11
CA SER A 148 -2.34 -8.19 4.87
C SER A 148 -1.07 -7.39 4.57
N ASN A 149 -1.08 -6.56 3.51
CA ASN A 149 -0.02 -5.58 3.26
C ASN A 149 -0.27 -4.25 3.99
N ALA A 150 -1.12 -4.23 5.01
CA ALA A 150 -1.55 -3.04 5.73
C ALA A 150 -2.11 -1.93 4.80
N SER A 151 -2.04 -0.66 5.21
CA SER A 151 -2.41 0.49 4.39
C SER A 151 -1.18 1.20 3.81
N CYS A 152 -1.38 2.02 2.78
CA CYS A 152 -0.33 2.91 2.25
C CYS A 152 0.25 3.83 3.34
N THR A 153 -0.60 4.35 4.23
CA THR A 153 -0.18 5.20 5.35
C THR A 153 0.63 4.41 6.38
N THR A 154 0.25 3.16 6.69
CA THR A 154 1.04 2.29 7.59
C THR A 154 2.40 1.96 6.97
N ASN A 155 2.45 1.69 5.67
CA ASN A 155 3.70 1.44 4.95
C ASN A 155 4.63 2.68 4.95
N CYS A 156 4.08 3.89 4.96
CA CYS A 156 4.87 5.11 5.11
C CYS A 156 5.34 5.32 6.55
N LEU A 157 4.47 5.16 7.54
CA LEU A 157 4.75 5.47 8.94
C LEU A 157 5.66 4.45 9.62
N ALA A 158 5.45 3.15 9.38
CA ALA A 158 6.10 2.10 10.14
C ALA A 158 7.64 2.06 9.95
N PRO A 159 8.23 2.24 8.75
CA PRO A 159 9.68 2.31 8.59
C PRO A 159 10.30 3.46 9.39
N VAL A 160 9.68 4.65 9.38
CA VAL A 160 10.12 5.81 10.16
C VAL A 160 10.02 5.51 11.66
N ALA A 161 8.89 4.97 12.11
CA ALA A 161 8.66 4.61 13.50
C ALA A 161 9.66 3.57 14.00
N LYS A 162 10.02 2.57 13.18
CA LYS A 162 11.04 1.54 13.48
C LYS A 162 12.38 2.20 13.79
N VAL A 163 12.92 2.99 12.87
CA VAL A 163 14.23 3.66 13.02
C VAL A 163 14.27 4.53 14.28
N ILE A 164 13.21 5.32 14.50
CA ILE A 164 13.16 6.22 15.68
C ILE A 164 13.00 5.41 16.96
N HIS A 165 12.21 4.33 16.96
CA HIS A 165 12.00 3.51 18.14
C HIS A 165 13.26 2.74 18.55
N GLU A 166 13.93 2.11 17.61
CA GLU A 166 15.17 1.35 17.85
C GLU A 166 16.30 2.25 18.32
N THR A 167 16.36 3.48 17.80
CA THR A 167 17.45 4.41 18.15
C THR A 167 17.18 5.17 19.45
N PHE A 168 16.01 5.76 19.59
CA PHE A 168 15.70 6.72 20.64
C PHE A 168 14.63 6.26 21.64
N GLY A 169 13.88 5.19 21.34
CA GLY A 169 12.74 4.72 22.14
C GLY A 169 11.52 5.66 22.03
N ILE A 170 10.39 5.18 21.50
CA ILE A 170 9.16 5.98 21.42
C ILE A 170 8.32 5.72 22.67
N LYS A 171 7.98 6.81 23.39
CA LYS A 171 7.04 6.81 24.53
C LYS A 171 5.60 6.84 24.05
N ASN A 172 5.30 7.81 23.19
CA ASN A 172 3.99 7.99 22.54
C ASN A 172 4.14 8.83 21.26
N ALA A 173 3.12 8.79 20.40
CA ALA A 173 3.10 9.53 19.17
C ALA A 173 1.68 9.91 18.74
N LEU A 174 1.55 11.07 18.11
CA LEU A 174 0.36 11.49 17.41
C LEU A 174 0.70 11.69 15.92
N MET A 175 -0.12 11.07 15.06
CA MET A 175 0.05 11.17 13.63
C MET A 175 -1.17 11.82 12.98
N ASN A 176 -0.91 12.71 12.03
CA ASN A 176 -1.90 13.17 11.07
C ASN A 176 -1.42 12.78 9.66
N THR A 177 -2.26 12.16 8.87
CA THR A 177 -1.97 12.04 7.44
C THR A 177 -2.77 13.06 6.64
N ILE A 178 -2.07 13.94 5.94
CA ILE A 178 -2.64 14.81 4.91
C ILE A 178 -2.71 13.97 3.65
N HIS A 179 -3.92 13.45 3.37
CA HIS A 179 -4.10 12.35 2.42
C HIS A 179 -4.88 12.78 1.20
N SER A 180 -4.39 12.42 0.03
CA SER A 180 -5.14 12.57 -1.22
C SER A 180 -6.50 11.89 -1.14
N TYR A 181 -7.49 12.41 -1.88
CA TYR A 181 -8.80 11.78 -1.94
C TYR A 181 -8.71 10.38 -2.59
N THR A 182 -9.62 9.50 -2.22
CA THR A 182 -9.72 8.13 -2.75
C THR A 182 -11.16 7.83 -3.15
N ASN A 183 -11.38 6.73 -3.88
CA ASN A 183 -12.69 6.35 -4.40
C ASN A 183 -13.73 5.96 -3.34
N ASP A 184 -13.36 5.94 -2.05
CA ASP A 184 -14.32 5.83 -0.95
C ASP A 184 -15.02 7.16 -0.62
N GLN A 185 -14.52 8.27 -1.17
CA GLN A 185 -15.11 9.59 -1.04
C GLN A 185 -16.08 9.89 -2.19
N GLN A 186 -16.96 10.85 -1.97
CA GLN A 186 -17.94 11.25 -2.96
C GLN A 186 -17.39 12.38 -3.84
N LEU A 187 -17.66 12.32 -5.16
CA LEU A 187 -17.30 13.39 -6.09
C LEU A 187 -18.09 14.67 -5.76
N LEU A 188 -19.40 14.55 -5.59
CA LEU A 188 -20.32 15.56 -5.07
C LEU A 188 -21.02 15.00 -3.82
N ASP A 189 -21.74 15.86 -3.08
CA ASP A 189 -22.44 15.49 -1.84
C ASP A 189 -23.39 14.30 -2.06
N LEU A 190 -23.08 13.16 -1.47
CA LEU A 190 -23.86 11.92 -1.55
C LEU A 190 -23.81 11.16 -0.19
N PRO A 191 -24.78 10.28 0.09
CA PRO A 191 -24.78 9.51 1.32
C PRO A 191 -23.49 8.70 1.53
N HIS A 192 -22.94 8.80 2.72
CA HIS A 192 -21.81 8.03 3.20
C HIS A 192 -21.97 7.80 4.72
N LYS A 193 -21.49 6.68 5.24
CA LYS A 193 -21.55 6.37 6.70
C LYS A 193 -20.78 7.38 7.56
N ASP A 194 -19.69 7.93 7.04
CA ASP A 194 -18.99 9.08 7.60
C ASP A 194 -19.53 10.34 6.91
N LEU A 195 -20.24 11.20 7.65
CA LEU A 195 -20.88 12.40 7.11
C LEU A 195 -19.87 13.44 6.57
N ARG A 196 -18.62 13.41 7.01
CA ARG A 196 -17.56 14.27 6.44
C ARG A 196 -17.12 13.75 5.08
N ARG A 197 -16.99 12.42 4.90
CA ARG A 197 -16.71 11.81 3.58
C ARG A 197 -17.90 11.85 2.61
N ALA A 198 -19.08 12.19 3.11
CA ALA A 198 -20.26 12.42 2.28
C ALA A 198 -20.15 13.71 1.43
N ARG A 199 -19.19 14.58 1.75
CA ARG A 199 -19.01 15.86 1.07
C ARG A 199 -18.07 15.76 -0.13
N ALA A 200 -18.18 16.73 -1.05
CA ALA A 200 -17.41 16.78 -2.29
C ALA A 200 -15.89 16.75 -2.04
N ALA A 201 -15.24 15.69 -2.51
CA ALA A 201 -13.82 15.39 -2.23
C ALA A 201 -12.87 16.47 -2.78
N ALA A 202 -13.12 16.96 -4.00
CA ALA A 202 -12.24 17.89 -4.68
C ALA A 202 -12.41 19.36 -4.25
N LEU A 203 -13.36 19.64 -3.32
CA LEU A 203 -13.66 21.00 -2.86
C LEU A 203 -13.37 21.21 -1.37
N SER A 204 -13.05 20.15 -0.62
CA SER A 204 -13.05 20.22 0.84
C SER A 204 -11.83 19.54 1.44
N MET A 205 -11.30 20.12 2.52
CA MET A 205 -10.44 19.41 3.46
C MET A 205 -11.36 18.64 4.44
N ILE A 206 -11.17 17.33 4.53
CA ILE A 206 -12.09 16.43 5.23
C ILE A 206 -11.35 15.69 6.35
N PRO A 207 -11.45 16.14 7.62
CA PRO A 207 -10.96 15.37 8.76
C PRO A 207 -11.77 14.08 8.93
N THR A 208 -11.09 12.95 9.08
CA THR A 208 -11.73 11.64 9.24
C THR A 208 -10.84 10.70 10.03
N SER A 209 -11.38 9.58 10.45
CA SER A 209 -10.62 8.56 11.17
C SER A 209 -9.65 7.80 10.24
N THR A 210 -8.57 7.29 10.82
CA THR A 210 -7.67 6.33 10.19
C THR A 210 -7.27 5.25 11.19
N GLY A 211 -7.17 4.02 10.72
CA GLY A 211 -6.60 2.92 11.51
C GLY A 211 -5.07 2.80 11.39
N ALA A 212 -4.44 3.61 10.52
CA ALA A 212 -3.05 3.43 10.17
C ALA A 212 -2.07 3.59 11.34
N ALA A 213 -2.33 4.55 12.24
CA ALA A 213 -1.51 4.74 13.44
C ALA A 213 -1.57 3.53 14.38
N LYS A 214 -2.77 2.99 14.60
CA LYS A 214 -2.97 1.79 15.44
C LYS A 214 -2.39 0.53 14.80
N ALA A 215 -2.40 0.47 13.47
CA ALA A 215 -1.86 -0.65 12.71
C ALA A 215 -0.32 -0.78 12.81
N VAL A 216 0.39 0.30 13.19
CA VAL A 216 1.83 0.23 13.49
C VAL A 216 2.12 -0.81 14.59
N ALA A 217 1.23 -0.96 15.57
CA ALA A 217 1.39 -1.94 16.64
C ALA A 217 1.23 -3.41 16.18
N LEU A 218 0.70 -3.65 14.98
CA LEU A 218 0.65 -5.00 14.40
C LEU A 218 2.01 -5.44 13.85
N VAL A 219 2.82 -4.48 13.44
CA VAL A 219 4.13 -4.73 12.81
C VAL A 219 5.32 -4.33 13.73
N ILE A 220 5.06 -3.51 14.76
CA ILE A 220 6.02 -3.17 15.83
C ILE A 220 5.27 -3.32 17.16
N PRO A 221 5.20 -4.54 17.75
CA PRO A 221 4.38 -4.83 18.92
C PRO A 221 4.69 -3.97 20.16
N GLU A 222 5.93 -3.53 20.30
CA GLU A 222 6.41 -2.66 21.39
C GLU A 222 5.72 -1.28 21.39
N LEU A 223 5.14 -0.88 20.26
CA LEU A 223 4.42 0.37 20.10
C LEU A 223 2.92 0.26 20.38
N LYS A 224 2.46 -0.90 20.88
CA LYS A 224 1.04 -1.10 21.21
C LYS A 224 0.56 -0.07 22.23
N GLY A 225 -0.50 0.67 21.86
CA GLY A 225 -1.08 1.73 22.69
C GLY A 225 -0.31 3.05 22.72
N LYS A 226 0.81 3.15 21.99
CA LYS A 226 1.65 4.36 21.95
C LYS A 226 1.34 5.28 20.77
N PHE A 227 0.61 4.81 19.75
CA PHE A 227 0.25 5.58 18.56
C PHE A 227 -1.26 5.80 18.46
N ASP A 228 -1.65 7.02 18.16
CA ASP A 228 -3.00 7.37 17.67
C ASP A 228 -2.90 8.46 16.60
N GLY A 229 -3.99 8.72 15.88
CA GLY A 229 -3.97 9.73 14.84
C GLY A 229 -5.26 9.84 14.05
N ILE A 230 -5.25 10.83 13.17
CA ILE A 230 -6.35 11.14 12.25
C ILE A 230 -5.86 11.23 10.82
N SER A 231 -6.79 11.33 9.88
CA SER A 231 -6.53 11.68 8.50
C SER A 231 -7.25 12.98 8.13
N VAL A 232 -6.59 13.86 7.40
CA VAL A 232 -7.23 14.98 6.71
C VAL A 232 -7.14 14.73 5.22
N ARG A 233 -8.28 14.42 4.60
CA ARG A 233 -8.36 14.31 3.13
C ARG A 233 -8.29 15.68 2.51
N VAL A 234 -7.50 15.82 1.44
CA VAL A 234 -7.27 17.09 0.74
C VAL A 234 -7.58 16.98 -0.75
N PRO A 235 -7.88 18.11 -1.44
CA PRO A 235 -8.24 18.14 -2.87
C PRO A 235 -7.05 17.87 -3.82
N THR A 236 -6.30 16.79 -3.58
CA THR A 236 -5.22 16.30 -4.45
C THR A 236 -5.51 14.88 -4.89
N PRO A 237 -5.22 14.48 -6.14
CA PRO A 237 -5.58 13.17 -6.66
C PRO A 237 -4.64 12.06 -6.20
N ASN A 238 -3.41 12.36 -5.86
CA ASN A 238 -2.39 11.40 -5.47
C ASN A 238 -1.25 12.08 -4.71
N VAL A 239 -0.44 11.32 -4.05
CA VAL A 239 0.63 11.67 -3.10
C VAL A 239 0.09 12.26 -1.80
N SER A 240 0.44 11.65 -0.73
CA SER A 240 0.02 11.96 0.63
C SER A 240 1.23 12.23 1.52
N LEU A 241 0.97 12.80 2.69
CA LEU A 241 2.00 13.19 3.64
C LEU A 241 1.64 12.69 5.04
N VAL A 242 2.54 11.97 5.69
CA VAL A 242 2.48 11.71 7.13
C VAL A 242 3.15 12.85 7.86
N ASP A 243 2.45 13.44 8.82
CA ASP A 243 2.95 14.38 9.84
C ASP A 243 2.88 13.66 11.18
N VAL A 244 4.02 13.28 11.74
CA VAL A 244 4.06 12.56 13.00
C VAL A 244 4.90 13.31 14.04
N VAL A 245 4.34 13.43 15.25
CA VAL A 245 5.04 13.95 16.43
C VAL A 245 5.21 12.82 17.42
N MET A 246 6.44 12.57 17.84
CA MET A 246 6.84 11.49 18.74
C MET A 246 7.58 12.04 19.94
N ASN A 247 7.19 11.62 21.13
CA ASN A 247 8.00 11.80 22.32
C ASN A 247 8.91 10.60 22.51
N VAL A 248 10.21 10.82 22.55
CA VAL A 248 11.24 9.79 22.66
C VAL A 248 11.84 9.69 24.06
N GLU A 249 12.50 8.58 24.38
CA GLU A 249 13.12 8.32 25.69
C GLU A 249 14.48 9.00 25.82
N LYS A 250 15.30 8.89 24.77
CA LYS A 250 16.66 9.44 24.71
C LYS A 250 16.63 10.83 24.09
N GLU A 251 17.36 11.75 24.66
CA GLU A 251 17.57 13.07 24.06
C GLU A 251 18.27 12.97 22.71
N THR A 252 17.88 13.84 21.80
CA THR A 252 18.40 13.88 20.43
C THR A 252 18.34 15.29 19.86
N SER A 253 18.84 15.47 18.64
CA SER A 253 18.78 16.71 17.86
C SER A 253 18.18 16.48 16.48
N THR A 254 17.81 17.55 15.79
CA THR A 254 17.33 17.48 14.39
C THR A 254 18.35 16.81 13.48
N GLU A 255 19.63 17.17 13.64
CA GLU A 255 20.75 16.63 12.87
C GLU A 255 20.91 15.13 13.09
N GLU A 256 20.77 14.69 14.33
CA GLU A 256 20.90 13.25 14.65
C GLU A 256 19.73 12.43 14.14
N VAL A 257 18.50 12.94 14.28
CA VAL A 257 17.30 12.30 13.71
C VAL A 257 17.45 12.16 12.19
N ASN A 258 17.83 13.23 11.50
CA ASN A 258 18.06 13.19 10.06
C ASN A 258 19.19 12.23 9.68
N ARG A 259 20.27 12.18 10.44
CA ARG A 259 21.39 11.28 10.20
C ARG A 259 20.97 9.80 10.26
N VAL A 260 20.24 9.39 11.30
CA VAL A 260 19.82 7.98 11.44
C VAL A 260 18.81 7.59 10.37
N LEU A 261 17.87 8.47 10.02
CA LEU A 261 16.90 8.21 8.94
C LEU A 261 17.57 8.13 7.56
N LYS A 262 18.55 9.02 7.29
CA LYS A 262 19.33 8.99 6.04
C LYS A 262 20.19 7.73 5.92
N ASN A 263 20.79 7.28 7.03
CA ASN A 263 21.56 6.03 7.04
C ASN A 263 20.64 4.84 6.76
N ALA A 264 19.52 4.71 7.48
CA ALA A 264 18.55 3.64 7.26
C ALA A 264 18.04 3.60 5.79
N ALA A 265 17.78 4.76 5.19
CA ALA A 265 17.35 4.88 3.80
C ALA A 265 18.42 4.40 2.80
N ASN A 266 19.70 4.54 3.13
CA ASN A 266 20.79 4.10 2.27
C ASN A 266 21.24 2.64 2.51
N GLU A 267 20.90 2.08 3.65
CA GLU A 267 21.33 0.76 4.11
C GLU A 267 20.16 -0.22 4.21
N GLU A 268 19.70 -0.53 5.41
CA GLU A 268 18.75 -1.62 5.70
C GLU A 268 17.33 -1.38 5.14
N LEU A 269 16.93 -0.12 4.93
CA LEU A 269 15.62 0.23 4.36
C LEU A 269 15.71 0.75 2.93
N LYS A 270 16.83 0.47 2.23
CA LYS A 270 17.00 0.87 0.83
C LYS A 270 15.88 0.33 -0.05
N GLY A 271 15.23 1.24 -0.82
CA GLY A 271 14.09 0.91 -1.66
C GLY A 271 12.73 0.88 -0.92
N ILE A 272 12.74 1.03 0.41
CA ILE A 272 11.55 1.16 1.27
C ILE A 272 11.44 2.58 1.80
N LEU A 273 12.51 3.07 2.42
CA LEU A 273 12.65 4.44 2.93
C LEU A 273 13.55 5.23 1.98
N ALA A 274 13.19 6.46 1.71
CA ALA A 274 14.03 7.45 1.05
C ALA A 274 14.17 8.70 1.91
N PHE A 275 15.12 9.57 1.56
CA PHE A 275 15.42 10.78 2.30
C PHE A 275 15.64 11.93 1.31
N SER A 276 14.85 13.00 1.42
CA SER A 276 14.92 14.17 0.56
C SER A 276 15.44 15.38 1.35
N GLU A 277 16.43 16.07 0.76
CA GLU A 277 16.98 17.34 1.26
C GLU A 277 16.59 18.50 0.34
N GLU A 278 15.68 18.25 -0.62
CA GLU A 278 15.22 19.24 -1.59
C GLU A 278 13.85 19.80 -1.18
N PRO A 279 13.56 21.08 -1.47
CA PRO A 279 12.30 21.74 -1.13
C PRO A 279 11.18 21.33 -2.11
N LEU A 280 10.76 20.06 -2.06
CA LEU A 280 9.81 19.46 -2.96
C LEU A 280 8.37 19.51 -2.41
N VAL A 281 7.40 19.32 -3.32
CA VAL A 281 5.97 19.25 -3.00
C VAL A 281 5.35 17.94 -3.51
N SER A 282 4.11 17.68 -3.16
CA SER A 282 3.46 16.39 -3.41
C SER A 282 3.60 15.87 -4.85
N ILE A 283 3.45 16.73 -5.87
CA ILE A 283 3.49 16.28 -7.27
C ILE A 283 4.85 15.72 -7.68
N ASP A 284 5.95 16.14 -7.04
CA ASP A 284 7.31 15.72 -7.34
C ASP A 284 7.57 14.27 -6.91
N PHE A 285 6.77 13.77 -5.98
CA PHE A 285 6.84 12.38 -5.48
C PHE A 285 5.92 11.42 -6.23
N LYS A 286 5.16 11.90 -7.23
CA LYS A 286 4.30 11.02 -8.02
C LYS A 286 5.12 9.98 -8.79
N GLY A 287 4.76 8.70 -8.65
CA GLY A 287 5.48 7.58 -9.24
C GLY A 287 6.72 7.15 -8.45
N ASN A 288 6.97 7.73 -7.29
CA ASN A 288 8.06 7.27 -6.42
C ASN A 288 7.72 5.91 -5.82
N SER A 289 8.62 4.93 -5.98
CA SER A 289 8.42 3.54 -5.57
C SER A 289 8.70 3.28 -4.09
N ASN A 290 9.29 4.23 -3.35
CA ASN A 290 9.52 4.05 -1.93
C ASN A 290 8.21 4.17 -1.14
N SER A 291 8.12 3.42 -0.04
CA SER A 291 6.97 3.47 0.87
C SER A 291 6.91 4.78 1.64
N SER A 292 8.06 5.39 1.91
CA SER A 292 8.21 6.57 2.74
C SER A 292 9.38 7.40 2.27
N ILE A 293 9.21 8.71 2.12
CA ILE A 293 10.27 9.63 1.75
C ILE A 293 10.33 10.74 2.82
N VAL A 294 11.33 10.68 3.69
CA VAL A 294 11.52 11.68 4.75
C VAL A 294 11.86 13.04 4.15
N ASP A 295 11.16 14.07 4.61
CA ASP A 295 11.41 15.47 4.29
C ASP A 295 12.37 16.04 5.36
N ALA A 296 13.63 16.13 5.03
CA ALA A 296 14.70 16.50 5.96
C ALA A 296 14.57 17.91 6.51
N GLU A 297 14.15 18.89 5.69
CA GLU A 297 14.05 20.31 6.08
C GLU A 297 12.94 20.51 7.13
N ASN A 298 11.96 19.62 7.14
CA ASN A 298 10.80 19.68 8.03
C ASN A 298 10.92 18.80 9.29
N THR A 299 12.04 18.08 9.46
CA THR A 299 12.36 17.43 10.74
C THR A 299 12.63 18.49 11.81
N LYS A 300 11.99 18.37 12.97
CA LYS A 300 12.16 19.29 14.11
C LYS A 300 12.29 18.52 15.42
N VAL A 301 13.18 18.99 16.28
CA VAL A 301 13.31 18.49 17.65
C VAL A 301 13.17 19.66 18.63
N ILE A 302 12.30 19.52 19.62
CA ILE A 302 12.06 20.51 20.66
C ILE A 302 12.33 19.87 22.01
N GLY A 303 13.09 20.56 22.88
CA GLY A 303 13.41 20.08 24.22
C GLY A 303 14.14 18.73 24.26
N GLY A 304 14.85 18.40 23.19
CA GLY A 304 15.65 17.18 23.06
C GLY A 304 14.82 15.89 22.89
N THR A 305 13.53 15.89 23.18
CA THR A 305 12.73 14.65 23.21
C THR A 305 11.43 14.69 22.41
N CYS A 306 10.97 15.86 21.98
CA CYS A 306 9.81 15.99 21.12
C CYS A 306 10.26 16.07 19.66
N VAL A 307 10.09 14.98 18.91
CA VAL A 307 10.53 14.82 17.52
C VAL A 307 9.34 14.92 16.58
N LYS A 308 9.42 15.81 15.59
CA LYS A 308 8.47 15.91 14.50
C LYS A 308 9.14 15.50 13.19
N ILE A 309 8.47 14.64 12.41
CA ILE A 309 8.91 14.18 11.09
C ILE A 309 7.78 14.33 10.10
N LEU A 310 8.09 14.83 8.92
CA LEU A 310 7.25 14.74 7.74
C LEU A 310 7.78 13.63 6.80
N ALA A 311 6.89 12.81 6.28
CA ALA A 311 7.23 11.77 5.31
C ALA A 311 6.20 11.70 4.18
N TRP A 312 6.66 11.88 2.94
CA TRP A 312 5.87 11.78 1.72
C TRP A 312 5.70 10.33 1.28
N TYR A 313 4.61 10.05 0.57
CA TYR A 313 4.40 8.75 -0.07
C TYR A 313 3.42 8.84 -1.23
N ASP A 314 3.75 8.17 -2.34
CA ASP A 314 2.76 7.94 -3.37
C ASP A 314 1.82 6.84 -2.90
N ASN A 315 0.62 7.22 -2.45
CA ASN A 315 -0.35 6.31 -1.84
C ASN A 315 -0.93 5.28 -2.82
N GLU A 316 -0.73 5.45 -4.13
CA GLU A 316 -1.11 4.49 -5.16
C GLU A 316 0.11 3.72 -5.68
N TRP A 317 1.12 4.40 -6.22
CA TRP A 317 2.27 3.76 -6.87
C TRP A 317 3.21 3.10 -5.87
N GLY A 318 3.68 3.83 -4.86
CA GLY A 318 4.58 3.29 -3.84
C GLY A 318 3.95 2.10 -3.10
N TYR A 319 2.65 2.20 -2.79
CA TYR A 319 1.91 1.09 -2.20
C TYR A 319 1.78 -0.11 -3.14
N SER A 320 1.51 0.11 -4.44
CA SER A 320 1.44 -0.95 -5.44
C SER A 320 2.79 -1.65 -5.63
N CYS A 321 3.90 -0.91 -5.55
CA CYS A 321 5.24 -1.48 -5.52
C CYS A 321 5.43 -2.41 -4.30
N ARG A 322 4.93 -2.02 -3.12
CA ARG A 322 5.01 -2.88 -1.92
C ARG A 322 4.17 -4.15 -2.05
N VAL A 323 2.99 -4.08 -2.66
CA VAL A 323 2.20 -5.30 -2.94
C VAL A 323 2.97 -6.23 -3.89
N ARG A 324 3.55 -5.71 -4.97
CA ARG A 324 4.43 -6.46 -5.88
C ARG A 324 5.60 -7.11 -5.14
N ASP A 325 6.29 -6.33 -4.33
CA ASP A 325 7.48 -6.82 -3.61
C ASP A 325 7.10 -7.85 -2.55
N LEU A 326 5.92 -7.75 -1.94
CA LEU A 326 5.40 -8.77 -1.03
C LEU A 326 5.09 -10.08 -1.77
N VAL A 327 4.57 -10.02 -3.00
CA VAL A 327 4.42 -11.21 -3.85
C VAL A 327 5.77 -11.90 -4.07
N LYS A 328 6.80 -11.14 -4.45
CA LYS A 328 8.16 -11.66 -4.66
C LYS A 328 8.74 -12.26 -3.39
N PHE A 329 8.64 -11.53 -2.28
CA PHE A 329 9.12 -11.98 -0.98
C PHE A 329 8.48 -13.32 -0.56
N ILE A 330 7.15 -13.44 -0.69
CA ILE A 330 6.43 -14.68 -0.39
C ILE A 330 6.88 -15.82 -1.30
N ALA A 331 7.04 -15.56 -2.60
CA ALA A 331 7.50 -16.57 -3.56
C ALA A 331 8.93 -17.06 -3.24
N GLU A 332 9.82 -16.16 -2.81
CA GLU A 332 11.19 -16.50 -2.40
C GLU A 332 11.24 -17.27 -1.07
N LYS A 333 10.38 -16.95 -0.11
CA LYS A 333 10.32 -17.61 1.21
C LYS A 333 9.59 -18.95 1.19
N GLY A 334 8.76 -19.18 0.18
CA GLY A 334 7.96 -20.39 -0.02
C GLY A 334 6.46 -20.13 0.05
N LEU A 335 5.70 -20.96 -0.69
CA LEU A 335 4.23 -20.92 -0.79
C LEU A 335 3.57 -21.96 0.12
#